data_93b4486435275a1f76785a1ba47499b7
#
_entry.id   93b4486435275a1f76785a1ba47499b7
#
_cell.length_a   1.000
_cell.length_b   1.000
_cell.length_c   1.000
_cell.angle_alpha   90.00
_cell.angle_beta   90.00
_cell.angle_gamma   90.00
#
_symmetry.space_group_name_H-M   'P 1'
#
loop_
_entity.id
_entity.type
_entity.pdbx_description
1 polymer ?
#
loop_
_entity_poly.entity_id
_entity_poly.type
_entity_poly.pdbx_seq_one_letter_code
_entity_poly.pdbx_strand_id
1 'polypeptide(L)'
;MVLALRDPRAQAVFADLDAAVDALDALELDPADVAEVVELTRRVERVGRRVRAKEIGLLAAIEERGLHRPDGHASARVMVGHIGHLSEPEAKRRDRARRMFADMPAVKMAMATGRIGTCQVDRIARVFVNPRVQAEFVKIDAQVAQLAAVLSYEELDRRLTNWVRQVDEDG
;
A
#
# COMPACT_ATOMS: atom_id res chain seq x y z
N MET A 1 -7.36 27.17 0.41
CA MET A 1 -5.99 27.71 0.50
C MET A 1 -5.04 26.53 0.33
N VAL A 2 -4.37 26.42 -0.82
CA VAL A 2 -3.37 25.38 -1.05
C VAL A 2 -2.12 25.76 -0.27
N LEU A 3 -1.80 24.99 0.77
CA LEU A 3 -0.53 25.17 1.50
C LEU A 3 0.61 24.69 0.60
N ALA A 4 1.46 25.62 0.14
CA ALA A 4 2.65 25.26 -0.60
C ALA A 4 3.63 24.47 0.29
N LEU A 5 4.26 23.44 -0.26
CA LEU A 5 5.35 22.74 0.40
C LEU A 5 6.46 23.74 0.74
N ARG A 6 6.94 23.73 2.00
CA ARG A 6 7.99 24.65 2.45
C ARG A 6 9.40 24.14 2.16
N ASP A 7 9.56 22.83 2.08
CA ASP A 7 10.86 22.20 1.76
C ASP A 7 11.11 22.26 0.24
N PRO A 8 12.15 22.95 -0.23
CA PRO A 8 12.48 23.04 -1.64
C PRO A 8 12.77 21.69 -2.27
N ARG A 9 13.29 20.72 -1.51
CA ARG A 9 13.53 19.35 -2.00
C ARG A 9 12.22 18.62 -2.26
N ALA A 10 11.24 18.77 -1.37
CA ALA A 10 9.92 18.21 -1.58
C ALA A 10 9.22 18.85 -2.78
N GLN A 11 9.35 20.18 -2.96
CA GLN A 11 8.82 20.87 -4.15
C GLN A 11 9.43 20.30 -5.44
N ALA A 12 10.75 20.14 -5.50
CA ALA A 12 11.43 19.59 -6.66
C ALA A 12 10.97 18.15 -6.97
N VAL A 13 10.88 17.28 -5.96
CA VAL A 13 10.42 15.90 -6.13
C VAL A 13 9.01 15.83 -6.72
N PHE A 14 8.09 16.70 -6.27
CA PHE A 14 6.74 16.70 -6.81
C PHE A 14 6.67 17.30 -8.23
N ALA A 15 7.47 18.35 -8.52
CA ALA A 15 7.58 18.88 -9.88
C ALA A 15 8.12 17.82 -10.86
N ASP A 16 9.14 17.04 -10.46
CA ASP A 16 9.68 15.94 -11.27
C ASP A 16 8.63 14.83 -11.48
N LEU A 17 7.83 14.53 -10.44
CA LEU A 17 6.78 13.52 -10.52
C LEU A 17 5.66 13.95 -11.47
N ASP A 18 5.19 15.20 -11.36
CA ASP A 18 4.18 15.76 -12.23
C ASP A 18 4.66 15.75 -13.69
N ALA A 19 5.90 16.22 -13.96
CA ALA A 19 6.50 16.17 -15.29
C ALA A 19 6.61 14.74 -15.85
N ALA A 20 6.90 13.74 -14.98
CA ALA A 20 6.97 12.35 -15.41
C ALA A 20 5.58 11.79 -15.76
N VAL A 21 4.52 12.19 -15.03
CA VAL A 21 3.14 11.80 -15.34
C VAL A 21 2.69 12.44 -16.65
N ASP A 22 2.96 13.74 -16.85
CA ASP A 22 2.66 14.44 -18.11
C ASP A 22 3.36 13.79 -19.30
N ALA A 23 4.62 13.37 -19.12
CA ALA A 23 5.36 12.66 -20.15
C ALA A 23 4.79 11.27 -20.46
N LEU A 24 4.22 10.57 -19.46
CA LEU A 24 3.51 9.30 -19.69
C LEU A 24 2.23 9.51 -20.49
N ASP A 25 1.48 10.58 -20.22
CA ASP A 25 0.26 10.92 -20.97
C ASP A 25 0.55 11.28 -22.43
N ALA A 26 1.74 11.83 -22.70
CA ALA A 26 2.18 12.19 -24.05
C ALA A 26 2.72 11.00 -24.86
N LEU A 27 2.86 9.80 -24.27
CA LEU A 27 3.32 8.62 -25.00
C LEU A 27 2.30 8.15 -26.04
N GLU A 28 2.69 8.16 -27.30
CA GLU A 28 1.95 7.49 -28.37
C GLU A 28 2.26 5.99 -28.35
N LEU A 29 1.25 5.18 -28.07
CA LEU A 29 1.37 3.73 -28.04
C LEU A 29 1.00 3.17 -29.41
N ASP A 30 1.91 2.37 -30.01
CA ASP A 30 1.57 1.55 -31.15
C ASP A 30 0.80 0.30 -30.68
N PRO A 31 -0.51 0.18 -31.03
CA PRO A 31 -1.31 -0.98 -30.61
C PRO A 31 -0.80 -2.32 -31.16
N ALA A 32 0.05 -2.29 -32.19
CA ALA A 32 0.66 -3.49 -32.78
C ALA A 32 1.81 -4.03 -31.93
N ASP A 33 2.45 -3.21 -31.07
CA ASP A 33 3.51 -3.66 -30.16
C ASP A 33 2.94 -4.03 -28.78
N VAL A 34 2.32 -5.21 -28.71
CA VAL A 34 1.77 -5.76 -27.47
C VAL A 34 2.82 -5.92 -26.37
N ALA A 35 4.07 -6.23 -26.73
CA ALA A 35 5.13 -6.44 -25.75
C ALA A 35 5.50 -5.13 -25.05
N GLU A 36 5.56 -4.02 -25.80
CA GLU A 36 5.81 -2.69 -25.23
C GLU A 36 4.67 -2.24 -24.31
N VAL A 37 3.41 -2.41 -24.74
CA VAL A 37 2.24 -2.07 -23.91
C VAL A 37 2.22 -2.86 -22.62
N VAL A 38 2.53 -4.16 -22.64
CA VAL A 38 2.62 -5.02 -21.46
C VAL A 38 3.72 -4.54 -20.51
N GLU A 39 4.90 -4.22 -21.03
CA GLU A 39 6.02 -3.75 -20.20
C GLU A 39 5.72 -2.38 -19.59
N LEU A 40 5.14 -1.46 -20.35
CA LEU A 40 4.72 -0.16 -19.85
C LEU A 40 3.69 -0.31 -18.71
N THR A 41 2.68 -1.16 -18.90
CA THR A 41 1.68 -1.47 -17.87
C THR A 41 2.35 -1.98 -16.60
N ARG A 42 3.30 -2.91 -16.70
CA ARG A 42 4.04 -3.43 -15.53
C ARG A 42 4.80 -2.33 -14.79
N ARG A 43 5.43 -1.40 -15.53
CA ARG A 43 6.20 -0.30 -14.94
C ARG A 43 5.29 0.70 -14.23
N VAL A 44 4.20 1.11 -14.85
CA VAL A 44 3.22 2.02 -14.26
C VAL A 44 2.63 1.40 -12.98
N GLU A 45 2.17 0.14 -13.04
CA GLU A 45 1.69 -0.59 -11.88
C GLU A 45 2.73 -0.65 -10.74
N ARG A 46 3.98 -0.93 -11.07
CA ARG A 46 5.06 -0.97 -10.07
C ARG A 46 5.27 0.39 -9.40
N VAL A 47 5.25 1.47 -10.16
CA VAL A 47 5.37 2.84 -9.63
C VAL A 47 4.17 3.15 -8.73
N GLY A 48 2.95 2.86 -9.18
CA GLY A 48 1.71 3.06 -8.40
C GLY A 48 1.76 2.34 -7.04
N ARG A 49 2.26 1.09 -7.00
CA ARG A 49 2.44 0.34 -5.74
C ARG A 49 3.42 1.04 -4.77
N ARG A 50 4.53 1.57 -5.30
CA ARG A 50 5.54 2.30 -4.51
C ARG A 50 4.97 3.62 -3.96
N VAL A 51 4.21 4.35 -4.78
CA VAL A 51 3.51 5.57 -4.33
C VAL A 51 2.51 5.23 -3.23
N ARG A 52 1.70 4.19 -3.42
CA ARG A 52 0.75 3.75 -2.40
C ARG A 52 1.43 3.34 -1.08
N ALA A 53 2.57 2.68 -1.14
CA ALA A 53 3.35 2.37 0.07
C ALA A 53 3.80 3.65 0.80
N LYS A 54 4.14 4.71 0.06
CA LYS A 54 4.51 6.01 0.64
C LYS A 54 3.32 6.70 1.30
N GLU A 55 2.13 6.65 0.69
CA GLU A 55 0.89 7.20 1.28
C GLU A 55 0.57 6.53 2.64
N ILE A 56 0.71 5.20 2.72
CA ILE A 56 0.53 4.47 3.98
C ILE A 56 1.61 4.87 5.00
N GLY A 57 2.84 5.10 4.55
CA GLY A 57 3.93 5.60 5.40
C GLY A 57 3.67 7.01 5.94
N LEU A 58 3.07 7.91 5.15
CA LEU A 58 2.65 9.23 5.60
C LEU A 58 1.53 9.14 6.64
N LEU A 59 0.56 8.25 6.44
CA LEU A 59 -0.48 7.98 7.44
C LEU A 59 0.12 7.50 8.77
N ALA A 60 1.15 6.64 8.73
CA ALA A 60 1.88 6.22 9.92
C ALA A 60 2.56 7.40 10.63
N ALA A 61 3.26 8.25 9.89
CA ALA A 61 3.94 9.43 10.45
C ALA A 61 2.96 10.45 11.06
N ILE A 62 1.78 10.63 10.46
CA ILE A 62 0.71 11.50 11.01
C ILE A 62 0.21 10.94 12.35
N GLU A 63 -0.03 9.62 12.41
CA GLU A 63 -0.51 8.96 13.64
C GLU A 63 0.54 9.01 14.75
N GLU A 64 1.77 8.59 14.48
CA GLU A 64 2.88 8.53 15.44
C GLU A 64 3.21 9.90 16.05
N ARG A 65 3.13 10.96 15.24
CA ARG A 65 3.42 12.33 15.67
C ARG A 65 2.19 13.08 16.18
N GLY A 66 1.00 12.47 16.12
CA GLY A 66 -0.25 13.10 16.53
C GLY A 66 -0.65 14.33 15.71
N LEU A 67 -0.19 14.43 14.45
CA LEU A 67 -0.37 15.62 13.59
C LEU A 67 -1.83 15.89 13.22
N HIS A 68 -2.71 14.92 13.36
CA HIS A 68 -4.15 15.05 13.14
C HIS A 68 -4.85 15.89 14.22
N ARG A 69 -4.28 15.98 15.45
CA ARG A 69 -4.93 16.62 16.60
C ARG A 69 -5.03 18.14 16.49
N PRO A 70 -3.93 18.87 16.16
CA PRO A 70 -3.99 20.32 15.97
C PRO A 70 -4.93 20.77 14.86
N ASP A 71 -5.16 19.87 13.87
CA ASP A 71 -6.04 20.12 12.74
C ASP A 71 -7.51 19.72 13.00
N GLY A 72 -7.82 19.33 14.25
CA GLY A 72 -9.19 19.01 14.70
C GLY A 72 -9.72 17.66 14.26
N HIS A 73 -8.90 16.77 13.70
CA HIS A 73 -9.33 15.45 13.28
C HIS A 73 -9.22 14.44 14.41
N ALA A 74 -10.21 13.54 14.53
CA ALA A 74 -10.28 12.50 15.55
C ALA A 74 -9.16 11.44 15.44
N SER A 75 -8.58 11.24 14.25
CA SER A 75 -7.48 10.32 13.99
C SER A 75 -6.77 10.64 12.69
N ALA A 76 -5.54 10.12 12.50
CA ALA A 76 -4.82 10.22 11.24
C ALA A 76 -5.61 9.65 10.06
N ARG A 77 -6.36 8.56 10.27
CA ARG A 77 -7.25 7.96 9.27
C ARG A 77 -8.32 8.94 8.78
N VAL A 78 -8.97 9.64 9.71
CA VAL A 78 -10.01 10.64 9.38
C VAL A 78 -9.38 11.82 8.64
N MET A 79 -8.24 12.33 9.11
CA MET A 79 -7.51 13.40 8.46
C MET A 79 -7.11 13.05 7.02
N VAL A 80 -6.48 11.89 6.80
CA VAL A 80 -6.06 11.44 5.47
C VAL A 80 -7.27 11.17 4.57
N GLY A 81 -8.36 10.62 5.13
CA GLY A 81 -9.62 10.46 4.43
C GLY A 81 -10.18 11.78 3.90
N HIS A 82 -10.15 12.81 4.71
CA HIS A 82 -10.62 14.16 4.34
C HIS A 82 -9.70 14.82 3.29
N ILE A 83 -8.39 14.88 3.54
CA ILE A 83 -7.41 15.51 2.63
C ILE A 83 -7.37 14.82 1.27
N GLY A 84 -7.40 13.47 1.27
CA GLY A 84 -7.31 12.65 0.07
C GLY A 84 -8.66 12.39 -0.62
N HIS A 85 -9.76 12.98 -0.14
CA HIS A 85 -11.12 12.70 -0.63
C HIS A 85 -11.42 11.19 -0.72
N LEU A 86 -10.94 10.42 0.27
CA LEU A 86 -11.10 8.97 0.27
C LEU A 86 -12.47 8.55 0.79
N SER A 87 -13.00 7.47 0.22
CA SER A 87 -14.12 6.79 0.84
C SER A 87 -13.70 6.19 2.20
N GLU A 88 -14.66 6.04 3.12
CA GLU A 88 -14.37 5.43 4.43
C GLU A 88 -13.78 4.01 4.32
N PRO A 89 -14.27 3.12 3.42
CA PRO A 89 -13.65 1.82 3.20
C PRO A 89 -12.18 1.89 2.77
N GLU A 90 -11.82 2.87 1.90
CA GLU A 90 -10.44 3.06 1.47
C GLU A 90 -9.56 3.57 2.61
N ALA A 91 -10.02 4.55 3.38
CA ALA A 91 -9.29 5.04 4.55
C ALA A 91 -9.07 3.93 5.59
N LYS A 92 -10.08 3.05 5.81
CA LYS A 92 -9.96 1.87 6.67
C LYS A 92 -8.96 0.84 6.13
N ARG A 93 -8.89 0.61 4.80
CA ARG A 93 -7.90 -0.28 4.20
C ARG A 93 -6.48 0.22 4.44
N ARG A 94 -6.23 1.52 4.22
CA ARG A 94 -4.91 2.13 4.46
C ARG A 94 -4.50 2.06 5.93
N ASP A 95 -5.42 2.31 6.86
CA ASP A 95 -5.12 2.22 8.29
C ASP A 95 -4.83 0.78 8.72
N ARG A 96 -5.55 -0.20 8.19
CA ARG A 96 -5.27 -1.62 8.41
C ARG A 96 -3.88 -2.01 7.94
N ALA A 97 -3.52 -1.61 6.72
CA ALA A 97 -2.19 -1.83 6.17
C ALA A 97 -1.10 -1.13 7.00
N ARG A 98 -1.35 0.10 7.46
CA ARG A 98 -0.44 0.83 8.36
C ARG A 98 -0.13 0.05 9.63
N ARG A 99 -1.17 -0.47 10.30
CA ARG A 99 -1.00 -1.28 11.52
C ARG A 99 -0.20 -2.54 11.26
N MET A 100 -0.55 -3.26 10.21
CA MET A 100 0.18 -4.47 9.80
C MET A 100 1.65 -4.17 9.49
N PHE A 101 1.97 -3.06 8.84
CA PHE A 101 3.35 -2.69 8.50
C PHE A 101 4.25 -2.39 9.69
N ALA A 102 3.68 -2.12 10.88
CA ALA A 102 4.45 -1.99 12.10
C ALA A 102 5.06 -3.35 12.54
N ASP A 103 4.32 -4.44 12.34
CA ASP A 103 4.68 -5.77 12.80
C ASP A 103 5.18 -6.69 11.67
N MET A 104 4.94 -6.34 10.40
CA MET A 104 5.30 -7.13 9.21
C MET A 104 6.20 -6.33 8.24
N PRO A 105 7.49 -6.11 8.60
CA PRO A 105 8.41 -5.29 7.81
C PRO A 105 8.77 -5.89 6.45
N ALA A 106 8.74 -7.21 6.26
CA ALA A 106 9.02 -7.83 4.97
C ALA A 106 7.88 -7.56 3.96
N VAL A 107 6.62 -7.65 4.38
CA VAL A 107 5.45 -7.26 3.58
C VAL A 107 5.50 -5.77 3.23
N LYS A 108 5.81 -4.89 4.21
CA LYS A 108 6.02 -3.45 3.98
C LYS A 108 7.08 -3.19 2.91
N MET A 109 8.24 -3.83 3.01
CA MET A 109 9.34 -3.69 2.06
C MET A 109 8.96 -4.22 0.67
N ALA A 110 8.24 -5.32 0.58
CA ALA A 110 7.77 -5.87 -0.69
C ALA A 110 6.83 -4.89 -1.42
N MET A 111 5.95 -4.19 -0.71
CA MET A 111 5.12 -3.14 -1.30
C MET A 111 5.95 -1.89 -1.67
N ALA A 112 6.85 -1.44 -0.79
CA ALA A 112 7.70 -0.28 -1.02
C ALA A 112 8.63 -0.43 -2.23
N THR A 113 9.00 -1.67 -2.57
CA THR A 113 9.77 -2.00 -3.79
C THR A 113 8.89 -2.31 -5.00
N GLY A 114 7.55 -2.28 -4.83
CA GLY A 114 6.58 -2.53 -5.89
C GLY A 114 6.42 -4.00 -6.29
N ARG A 115 6.90 -4.94 -5.46
CA ARG A 115 6.79 -6.39 -5.73
C ARG A 115 5.39 -6.93 -5.48
N ILE A 116 4.65 -6.36 -4.53
CA ILE A 116 3.27 -6.75 -4.20
C ILE A 116 2.31 -5.59 -4.38
N GLY A 117 1.08 -5.90 -4.74
CA GLY A 117 0.03 -4.94 -5.05
C GLY A 117 -0.86 -4.59 -3.85
N THR A 118 -1.68 -3.54 -4.02
CA THR A 118 -2.61 -3.04 -3.01
C THR A 118 -3.63 -4.09 -2.59
N CYS A 119 -4.18 -4.87 -3.55
CA CYS A 119 -5.16 -5.92 -3.26
C CYS A 119 -4.55 -7.05 -2.41
N GLN A 120 -3.30 -7.45 -2.73
CA GLN A 120 -2.57 -8.46 -1.97
C GLN A 120 -2.31 -7.97 -0.54
N VAL A 121 -1.86 -6.71 -0.38
CA VAL A 121 -1.65 -6.08 0.94
C VAL A 121 -2.95 -6.02 1.74
N ASP A 122 -4.08 -5.62 1.13
CA ASP A 122 -5.38 -5.60 1.82
C ASP A 122 -5.78 -7.01 2.27
N ARG A 123 -5.56 -8.03 1.43
CA ARG A 123 -5.86 -9.43 1.80
C ARG A 123 -5.00 -9.92 2.97
N ILE A 124 -3.70 -9.64 2.95
CA ILE A 124 -2.78 -9.96 4.05
C ILE A 124 -3.20 -9.23 5.32
N ALA A 125 -3.52 -7.93 5.22
CA ALA A 125 -3.96 -7.13 6.36
C ALA A 125 -5.28 -7.62 6.98
N ARG A 126 -6.17 -8.24 6.21
CA ARG A 126 -7.38 -8.87 6.75
C ARG A 126 -7.07 -10.11 7.59
N VAL A 127 -6.05 -10.88 7.24
CA VAL A 127 -5.58 -11.99 8.08
C VAL A 127 -4.92 -11.46 9.33
N PHE A 128 -4.05 -10.46 9.18
CA PHE A 128 -3.34 -9.83 10.31
C PHE A 128 -4.25 -9.31 11.41
N VAL A 129 -5.42 -8.74 11.06
CA VAL A 129 -6.34 -8.20 12.09
C VAL A 129 -7.19 -9.27 12.78
N ASN A 130 -7.10 -10.53 12.39
CA ASN A 130 -7.76 -11.64 13.10
C ASN A 130 -6.96 -11.96 14.38
N PRO A 131 -7.51 -11.66 15.59
CA PRO A 131 -6.76 -11.82 16.83
C PRO A 131 -6.36 -13.27 17.14
N ARG A 132 -7.10 -14.27 16.59
CA ARG A 132 -6.83 -15.68 16.85
C ARG A 132 -5.54 -16.17 16.19
N VAL A 133 -5.18 -15.59 15.03
CA VAL A 133 -4.03 -16.03 14.25
C VAL A 133 -2.91 -14.99 14.13
N GLN A 134 -3.14 -13.76 14.61
CA GLN A 134 -2.21 -12.64 14.44
C GLN A 134 -0.79 -12.95 14.89
N ALA A 135 -0.63 -13.51 16.08
CA ALA A 135 0.69 -13.80 16.66
C ALA A 135 1.49 -14.79 15.82
N GLU A 136 0.85 -15.84 15.31
CA GLU A 136 1.48 -16.82 14.44
C GLU A 136 1.72 -16.25 13.03
N PHE A 137 0.80 -15.40 12.55
CA PHE A 137 0.91 -14.78 11.23
C PHE A 137 2.11 -13.85 11.12
N VAL A 138 2.40 -13.07 12.15
CA VAL A 138 3.58 -12.18 12.20
C VAL A 138 4.88 -12.97 12.08
N LYS A 139 4.96 -14.17 12.65
CA LYS A 139 6.17 -15.02 12.58
C LYS A 139 6.53 -15.44 11.16
N ILE A 140 5.57 -15.48 10.25
CA ILE A 140 5.77 -15.88 8.86
C ILE A 140 5.81 -14.70 7.88
N ASP A 141 6.05 -13.47 8.35
CA ASP A 141 6.10 -12.23 7.54
C ASP A 141 6.93 -12.38 6.26
N ALA A 142 8.16 -12.88 6.36
CA ALA A 142 9.04 -13.06 5.20
C ALA A 142 8.47 -14.07 4.19
N GLN A 143 7.86 -15.16 4.65
CA GLN A 143 7.24 -16.16 3.78
C GLN A 143 6.01 -15.60 3.07
N VAL A 144 5.16 -14.86 3.80
CA VAL A 144 3.98 -14.19 3.23
C VAL A 144 4.40 -13.19 2.16
N ALA A 145 5.44 -12.38 2.42
CA ALA A 145 5.96 -11.42 1.45
C ALA A 145 6.50 -12.09 0.18
N GLN A 146 7.18 -13.24 0.31
CA GLN A 146 7.67 -14.03 -0.82
C GLN A 146 6.52 -14.63 -1.64
N LEU A 147 5.55 -15.26 -0.98
CA LEU A 147 4.38 -15.83 -1.64
C LEU A 147 3.58 -14.76 -2.39
N ALA A 148 3.31 -13.63 -1.75
CA ALA A 148 2.59 -12.53 -2.37
C ALA A 148 3.31 -11.95 -3.59
N ALA A 149 4.65 -12.02 -3.65
CA ALA A 149 5.42 -11.51 -4.78
C ALA A 149 5.39 -12.40 -6.03
N VAL A 150 5.04 -13.69 -5.88
CA VAL A 150 5.09 -14.67 -6.98
C VAL A 150 3.72 -15.25 -7.35
N LEU A 151 2.76 -15.25 -6.43
CA LEU A 151 1.44 -15.81 -6.64
C LEU A 151 0.47 -14.78 -7.24
N SER A 152 -0.49 -15.23 -8.03
CA SER A 152 -1.67 -14.43 -8.36
C SER A 152 -2.47 -14.09 -7.10
N TYR A 153 -3.38 -13.13 -7.21
CA TYR A 153 -4.23 -12.76 -6.07
C TYR A 153 -5.08 -13.95 -5.59
N GLU A 154 -5.66 -14.71 -6.51
CA GLU A 154 -6.51 -15.85 -6.22
C GLU A 154 -5.76 -16.99 -5.55
N GLU A 155 -4.53 -17.24 -5.98
CA GLU A 155 -3.65 -18.24 -5.36
C GLU A 155 -3.23 -17.82 -3.95
N LEU A 156 -2.86 -16.56 -3.77
CA LEU A 156 -2.54 -16.00 -2.46
C LEU A 156 -3.74 -16.09 -1.52
N ASP A 157 -4.93 -15.69 -1.99
CA ASP A 157 -6.17 -15.76 -1.19
C ASP A 157 -6.47 -17.18 -0.71
N ARG A 158 -6.40 -18.17 -1.61
CA ARG A 158 -6.57 -19.58 -1.26
C ARG A 158 -5.54 -20.06 -0.23
N ARG A 159 -4.26 -19.71 -0.43
CA ARG A 159 -3.19 -20.07 0.51
C ARG A 159 -3.42 -19.49 1.90
N LEU A 160 -3.74 -18.21 1.98
CA LEU A 160 -4.01 -17.53 3.25
C LEU A 160 -5.27 -18.09 3.93
N THR A 161 -6.32 -18.37 3.16
CA THR A 161 -7.56 -18.97 3.71
C THR A 161 -7.28 -20.36 4.30
N ASN A 162 -6.52 -21.20 3.60
CA ASN A 162 -6.16 -22.52 4.11
C ASN A 162 -5.25 -22.43 5.34
N TRP A 163 -4.28 -21.52 5.33
CA TRP A 163 -3.41 -21.30 6.47
C TRP A 163 -4.20 -20.87 7.71
N VAL A 164 -5.14 -19.92 7.56
CA VAL A 164 -6.00 -19.47 8.67
C VAL A 164 -6.80 -20.64 9.23
N ARG A 165 -7.39 -21.50 8.38
CA ARG A 165 -8.14 -22.68 8.85
C ARG A 165 -7.27 -23.63 9.66
N GLN A 166 -6.06 -23.93 9.19
CA GLN A 166 -5.14 -24.82 9.88
C GLN A 166 -4.72 -24.29 11.26
N VAL A 167 -4.49 -22.97 11.38
CA VAL A 167 -4.06 -22.35 12.67
C VAL A 167 -5.24 -22.12 13.61
N ASP A 168 -6.44 -21.87 13.09
CA ASP A 168 -7.65 -21.60 13.91
C ASP A 168 -8.37 -22.90 14.34
N GLU A 169 -8.05 -24.08 13.77
CA GLU A 169 -8.62 -25.39 14.17
C GLU A 169 -8.15 -25.85 15.56
N ASP A 170 -7.07 -25.27 16.07
CA ASP A 170 -6.52 -25.57 17.40
C ASP A 170 -7.09 -24.63 18.52
N GLY A 171 -8.12 -23.81 18.22
CA GLY A 171 -8.69 -22.82 19.14
C GLY A 171 -10.17 -22.98 19.42
#